data_49f9284b65c570b8f8c00927f61096dd
#
_entry.id   49f9284b65c570b8f8c00927f61096dd
#
_cell.length_a   1.000
_cell.length_b   1.000
_cell.length_c   1.000
_cell.angle_alpha   90.00
_cell.angle_beta   90.00
_cell.angle_gamma   90.00
#
_symmetry.space_group_name_H-M   'P 1'
#
loop_
_entity.id
_entity.type
_entity.pdbx_description
1 polymer ?
#
loop_
_entity_poly.entity_id
_entity_poly.type
_entity_poly.pdbx_seq_one_letter_code
_entity_poly.pdbx_strand_id
1 'polypeptide(L)'
;MYNYVMLMGTVVKVQPEFVVNQKYVNLTISCTRPFRNSEGEFETDELVIRCYDFLGELVQERLREGTKVTVKGRLRQSNRDGLCMIIGEHVMFMGEGEMHAIDADGKEDC
;
A
#
# COMPACT_ATOMS: atom_id res chain seq x y z
N MET A 1 8.17 -21.80 -1.90
CA MET A 1 6.80 -21.25 -1.92
C MET A 1 6.88 -19.74 -2.11
N TYR A 2 6.07 -19.20 -3.00
CA TYR A 2 6.08 -17.78 -3.30
C TYR A 2 4.79 -17.15 -2.82
N ASN A 3 4.93 -16.04 -2.11
CA ASN A 3 3.82 -15.24 -1.64
C ASN A 3 4.18 -13.78 -1.93
N TYR A 4 3.62 -13.25 -3.01
CA TYR A 4 4.09 -12.01 -3.57
C TYR A 4 2.95 -11.29 -4.27
N VAL A 5 2.84 -10.00 -4.03
CA VAL A 5 1.85 -9.16 -4.71
C VAL A 5 2.50 -7.86 -5.12
N MET A 6 2.14 -7.34 -6.28
CA MET A 6 2.58 -6.02 -6.74
C MET A 6 1.36 -5.25 -7.22
N LEU A 7 1.19 -4.05 -6.68
CA LEU A 7 0.04 -3.21 -6.94
C LEU A 7 0.48 -1.83 -7.39
N MET A 8 -0.20 -1.29 -8.37
CA MET A 8 -0.02 0.09 -8.82
C MET A 8 -1.33 0.82 -8.66
N GLY A 9 -1.27 2.01 -8.11
CA GLY A 9 -2.50 2.78 -7.93
C GLY A 9 -2.23 4.19 -7.45
N THR A 10 -3.30 4.83 -7.00
CA THR A 10 -3.26 6.21 -6.51
C THR A 10 -3.67 6.21 -5.05
N VAL A 11 -2.93 6.92 -4.22
CA VAL A 11 -3.22 7.00 -2.78
C VAL A 11 -4.58 7.68 -2.57
N VAL A 12 -5.44 7.00 -1.85
CA VAL A 12 -6.75 7.52 -1.42
C VAL A 12 -6.66 8.05 0.00
N LYS A 13 -5.95 7.32 0.86
CA LYS A 13 -5.95 7.61 2.28
C LYS A 13 -4.73 6.99 2.95
N VAL A 14 -4.17 7.71 3.91
CA VAL A 14 -3.09 7.21 4.77
C VAL A 14 -3.58 7.36 6.20
N GLN A 15 -3.76 6.27 6.91
CA GLN A 15 -4.34 6.30 8.25
C GLN A 15 -3.50 5.53 9.24
N PRO A 16 -2.91 6.23 10.24
CA PRO A 16 -2.18 5.54 11.31
C PRO A 16 -3.15 4.82 12.25
N GLU A 17 -2.72 3.66 12.75
CA GLU A 17 -3.49 2.86 13.68
C GLU A 17 -2.63 2.47 14.86
N PHE A 18 -3.27 2.40 16.03
CA PHE A 18 -2.65 1.96 17.27
C PHE A 18 -3.43 0.80 17.83
N VAL A 19 -2.82 -0.37 17.82
CA VAL A 19 -3.39 -1.55 18.45
C VAL A 19 -2.37 -2.03 19.47
N VAL A 20 -2.82 -2.53 20.60
CA VAL A 20 -2.00 -2.91 21.76
C VAL A 20 -0.57 -3.31 21.36
N ASN A 21 0.39 -2.47 21.74
CA ASN A 21 1.83 -2.67 21.53
C ASN A 21 2.28 -2.72 20.06
N GLN A 22 1.41 -2.32 19.13
CA GLN A 22 1.79 -2.33 17.72
C GLN A 22 1.27 -1.10 17.00
N LYS A 23 2.17 -0.46 16.28
CA LYS A 23 1.88 0.73 15.48
C LYS A 23 2.02 0.37 14.01
N TYR A 24 1.01 0.71 13.24
CA TYR A 24 1.06 0.50 11.80
C TYR A 24 0.25 1.58 11.08
N VAL A 25 0.43 1.66 9.78
CA VAL A 25 -0.28 2.61 8.93
C VAL A 25 -1.03 1.82 7.88
N ASN A 26 -2.31 2.13 7.70
CA ASN A 26 -3.10 1.58 6.61
C ASN A 26 -3.03 2.54 5.43
N LEU A 27 -2.42 2.07 4.35
CA LEU A 27 -2.34 2.80 3.10
C LEU A 27 -3.42 2.27 2.16
N THR A 28 -4.39 3.11 1.85
CA THR A 28 -5.46 2.74 0.91
C THR A 28 -5.13 3.31 -0.45
N ILE A 29 -5.10 2.45 -1.46
CA ILE A 29 -4.84 2.86 -2.83
C ILE A 29 -6.00 2.45 -3.72
N SER A 30 -6.23 3.23 -4.76
CA SER A 30 -7.23 2.94 -5.79
C SER A 30 -6.53 2.30 -6.97
N CYS A 31 -6.93 1.08 -7.30
CA CYS A 31 -6.36 0.31 -8.42
C CYS A 31 -7.45 0.08 -9.46
N THR A 32 -7.20 0.48 -10.69
CA THR A 32 -8.15 0.28 -11.77
C THR A 32 -8.00 -1.12 -12.34
N ARG A 33 -9.11 -1.83 -12.48
CA ARG A 33 -9.10 -3.16 -13.08
C ARG A 33 -8.72 -3.05 -14.56
N PRO A 34 -7.99 -4.04 -15.11
CA PRO A 34 -7.48 -3.95 -16.48
C PRO A 34 -8.53 -4.25 -17.56
N PHE A 35 -9.76 -4.58 -17.20
CA PHE A 35 -10.81 -4.88 -18.17
C PHE A 35 -12.03 -3.99 -17.94
N ARG A 36 -12.80 -3.83 -19.00
CA ARG A 36 -14.08 -3.14 -18.92
C ARG A 36 -15.13 -4.09 -18.37
N ASN A 37 -16.09 -3.56 -17.62
CA ASN A 37 -17.23 -4.33 -17.14
C ASN A 37 -18.27 -4.49 -18.27
N SER A 38 -19.41 -5.12 -17.95
CA SER A 38 -20.47 -5.35 -18.93
C SER A 38 -21.07 -4.06 -19.52
N GLU A 39 -20.86 -2.93 -18.85
CA GLU A 39 -21.35 -1.63 -19.33
C GLU A 39 -20.27 -0.83 -20.06
N GLY A 40 -19.12 -1.44 -20.32
CA GLY A 40 -18.02 -0.80 -21.02
C GLY A 40 -17.17 0.14 -20.18
N GLU A 41 -17.31 0.11 -18.87
CA GLU A 41 -16.60 0.99 -17.96
C GLU A 41 -15.51 0.24 -17.21
N PHE A 42 -14.43 0.94 -16.86
CA PHE A 42 -13.39 0.41 -15.99
C PHE A 42 -13.81 0.61 -14.54
N GLU A 43 -13.74 -0.45 -13.77
CA GLU A 43 -13.99 -0.39 -12.33
C GLU A 43 -12.68 -0.24 -11.57
N THR A 44 -12.75 0.33 -10.36
CA THR A 44 -11.61 0.46 -9.48
C THR A 44 -11.87 -0.28 -8.18
N ASP A 45 -10.80 -0.80 -7.61
CA ASP A 45 -10.82 -1.39 -6.27
C ASP A 45 -10.03 -0.50 -5.33
N GLU A 46 -10.54 -0.32 -4.11
CA GLU A 46 -9.78 0.32 -3.06
C GLU A 46 -9.18 -0.77 -2.20
N LEU A 47 -7.86 -0.84 -2.20
CA LEU A 47 -7.12 -1.88 -1.51
C LEU A 47 -6.35 -1.28 -0.35
N VAL A 48 -6.45 -1.93 0.82
CA VAL A 48 -5.77 -1.48 2.02
C VAL A 48 -4.50 -2.28 2.21
N ILE A 49 -3.38 -1.57 2.33
CA ILE A 49 -2.06 -2.17 2.51
C ILE A 49 -1.59 -1.78 3.90
N ARG A 50 -1.24 -2.78 4.69
CA ARG A 50 -0.75 -2.54 6.05
C ARG A 50 0.76 -2.37 6.01
N CYS A 51 1.22 -1.24 6.55
CA CYS A 51 2.64 -0.89 6.60
C CYS A 51 3.06 -0.79 8.05
N TYR A 52 3.99 -1.66 8.49
CA TYR A 52 4.42 -1.73 9.88
C TYR A 52 5.67 -0.90 10.14
N ASP A 53 5.83 -0.47 11.37
CA ASP A 53 7.05 0.12 11.91
C ASP A 53 7.59 1.28 11.04
N PHE A 54 8.84 1.23 10.64
CA PHE A 54 9.48 2.32 9.91
C PHE A 54 8.87 2.55 8.53
N LEU A 55 8.44 1.49 7.85
CA LEU A 55 7.75 1.65 6.57
C LEU A 55 6.49 2.48 6.75
N GLY A 56 5.70 2.17 7.79
CA GLY A 56 4.50 2.93 8.09
C GLY A 56 4.79 4.39 8.41
N GLU A 57 5.85 4.65 9.17
CA GLU A 57 6.22 6.01 9.51
C GLU A 57 6.59 6.82 8.26
N LEU A 58 7.37 6.25 7.36
CA LEU A 58 7.78 6.93 6.14
C LEU A 58 6.62 7.09 5.17
N VAL A 59 5.73 6.11 5.08
CA VAL A 59 4.52 6.22 4.27
C VAL A 59 3.67 7.38 4.75
N GLN A 60 3.47 7.49 6.07
CA GLN A 60 2.69 8.57 6.64
C GLN A 60 3.34 9.94 6.40
N GLU A 61 4.66 10.00 6.46
CA GLU A 61 5.41 11.23 6.28
C GLU A 61 5.48 11.66 4.81
N ARG A 62 5.65 10.72 3.89
CA ARG A 62 6.01 11.01 2.51
C ARG A 62 4.84 10.95 1.52
N LEU A 63 3.81 10.15 1.80
CA LEU A 63 2.70 9.96 0.86
C LEU A 63 1.52 10.87 1.19
N ARG A 64 0.88 11.35 0.13
CA ARG A 64 -0.32 12.21 0.25
C ARG A 64 -1.39 11.67 -0.68
N GLU A 65 -2.62 12.02 -0.40
CA GLU A 65 -3.75 11.71 -1.28
C GLU A 65 -3.44 12.19 -2.70
N GLY A 66 -3.67 11.32 -3.67
CA GLY A 66 -3.40 11.61 -5.07
C GLY A 66 -2.02 11.17 -5.56
N THR A 67 -1.13 10.77 -4.66
CA THR A 67 0.20 10.31 -5.05
C THR A 67 0.10 8.96 -5.78
N LYS A 68 0.82 8.83 -6.88
CA LYS A 68 0.90 7.55 -7.60
C LYS A 68 1.95 6.67 -6.96
N VAL A 69 1.57 5.41 -6.70
CA VAL A 69 2.44 4.48 -5.98
C VAL A 69 2.47 3.12 -6.65
N THR A 70 3.58 2.42 -6.45
CA THR A 70 3.71 0.99 -6.73
C THR A 70 4.10 0.34 -5.42
N VAL A 71 3.33 -0.65 -4.99
CA VAL A 71 3.57 -1.35 -3.73
C VAL A 71 3.86 -2.81 -4.02
N LYS A 72 4.94 -3.30 -3.44
CA LYS A 72 5.29 -4.70 -3.44
C LYS A 72 5.12 -5.23 -2.03
N GLY A 73 4.50 -6.39 -1.91
CA GLY A 73 4.27 -6.96 -0.60
C GLY A 73 3.88 -8.43 -0.69
N ARG A 74 3.23 -8.89 0.34
CA ARG A 74 2.78 -10.28 0.45
C ARG A 74 1.39 -10.32 1.05
N LEU A 75 0.75 -11.46 0.87
CA LEU A 75 -0.55 -11.72 1.48
C LEU A 75 -0.35 -12.45 2.80
N ARG A 76 -1.19 -12.15 3.77
CA ARG A 76 -1.19 -12.82 5.05
C ARG A 76 -2.64 -13.00 5.51
N GLN A 77 -2.91 -14.12 6.15
CA GLN A 77 -4.22 -14.34 6.74
C GLN A 77 -4.30 -13.64 8.08
N SER A 78 -5.39 -12.92 8.32
CA SER A 78 -5.63 -12.29 9.59
C SER A 78 -5.94 -13.33 10.66
N ASN A 79 -5.33 -13.20 11.83
CA ASN A 79 -5.58 -14.10 12.96
C ASN A 79 -6.97 -13.88 13.57
N ARG A 80 -7.58 -12.73 13.33
CA ARG A 80 -8.85 -12.36 13.94
C ARG A 80 -10.04 -12.94 13.18
N ASP A 81 -10.08 -12.77 11.87
CA ASP A 81 -11.24 -13.12 11.05
C ASP A 81 -10.92 -14.07 9.90
N GLY A 82 -9.67 -14.44 9.74
CA GLY A 82 -9.22 -15.33 8.67
C GLY A 82 -9.19 -14.69 7.29
N LEU A 83 -9.51 -13.42 7.18
CA LEU A 83 -9.49 -12.74 5.90
C LEU A 83 -8.07 -12.42 5.44
N CYS A 84 -7.91 -12.29 4.13
CA CYS A 84 -6.62 -12.01 3.54
C CYS A 84 -6.26 -10.54 3.73
N MET A 85 -5.01 -10.30 4.16
CA MET A 85 -4.44 -8.97 4.35
C MET A 85 -3.26 -8.78 3.41
N ILE A 86 -3.08 -7.54 2.95
CA ILE A 86 -1.91 -7.17 2.16
C ILE A 86 -0.92 -6.48 3.09
N ILE A 87 0.29 -7.02 3.16
CA ILE A 87 1.37 -6.46 3.97
C ILE A 87 2.38 -5.81 3.03
N GLY A 88 2.59 -4.50 3.21
CA GLY A 88 3.55 -3.76 2.40
C GLY A 88 4.99 -4.06 2.79
N GLU A 89 5.86 -4.19 1.79
CA GLU A 89 7.29 -4.43 2.01
C GLU A 89 8.15 -3.41 1.29
N HIS A 90 7.66 -2.89 0.17
CA HIS A 90 8.41 -1.93 -0.63
C HIS A 90 7.41 -0.99 -1.30
N VAL A 91 7.64 0.32 -1.17
CA VAL A 91 6.75 1.33 -1.73
C VAL A 91 7.56 2.27 -2.61
N MET A 92 7.15 2.40 -3.86
CA MET A 92 7.75 3.35 -4.80
C MET A 92 6.72 4.42 -5.11
N PHE A 93 7.16 5.68 -5.16
CA PHE A 93 6.25 6.79 -5.41
C PHE A 93 7.00 7.96 -6.07
N MET A 94 6.25 8.82 -6.75
CA MET A 94 6.81 10.06 -7.30
C MET A 94 6.62 11.18 -6.30
N GLY A 95 7.71 11.85 -5.94
CA GLY A 95 7.68 13.00 -5.08
C GLY A 95 8.68 14.04 -5.56
N GLU A 96 8.26 15.30 -5.64
CA GLU A 96 9.14 16.41 -6.06
C GLU A 96 9.81 16.17 -7.42
N GLY A 97 9.12 15.48 -8.32
CA GLY A 97 9.65 15.18 -9.65
C GLY A 97 10.62 14.01 -9.69
N GLU A 98 10.84 13.34 -8.58
CA GLU A 98 11.77 12.21 -8.49
C GLU A 98 11.06 10.95 -8.01
N MET A 99 11.58 9.81 -8.43
CA MET A 99 11.11 8.51 -7.95
C MET A 99 11.79 8.18 -6.62
N HIS A 100 11.00 7.85 -5.63
CA HIS A 100 11.46 7.44 -4.31
C HIS A 100 11.04 6.00 -4.04
N ALA A 101 11.82 5.29 -3.24
CA ALA A 101 11.52 3.93 -2.84
C ALA A 101 11.77 3.77 -1.33
N ILE A 102 10.83 3.13 -0.66
CA ILE A 102 10.92 2.86 0.78
C ILE A 102 10.84 1.36 1.01
N ASP A 103 11.81 0.79 1.71
CA ASP A 103 11.83 -0.63 2.05
C ASP A 103 11.16 -0.90 3.40
N ALA A 104 10.88 -2.17 3.66
CA ALA A 104 10.27 -2.61 4.91
C ALA A 104 11.08 -2.24 6.15
N ASP A 105 12.40 -2.09 6.02
CA ASP A 105 13.27 -1.68 7.12
C ASP A 105 13.38 -0.15 7.27
N GLY A 106 12.61 0.59 6.48
CA GLY A 106 12.56 2.04 6.58
C GLY A 106 13.65 2.78 5.83
N LYS A 107 14.37 2.10 4.95
CA LYS A 107 15.36 2.77 4.09
C LYS A 107 14.69 3.40 2.90
N GLU A 108 15.07 4.63 2.59
CA GLU A 108 14.53 5.36 1.46
C GLU A 108 15.63 5.65 0.46
N ASP A 109 15.35 5.33 -0.83
CA ASP A 109 16.23 5.63 -1.96
C ASP A 109 15.53 6.59 -2.91
N CYS A 110 16.31 7.41 -3.57
CA CYS A 110 15.83 8.31 -4.62
C CYS A 110 16.27 7.82 -6.00
#